data_0391d05b48e34e0150560d8321ada8f1
#
_entry.id   0391d05b48e34e0150560d8321ada8f1
#
_cell.length_a   1.000
_cell.length_b   1.000
_cell.length_c   1.000
_cell.angle_alpha   90.00
_cell.angle_beta   90.00
_cell.angle_gamma   90.00
#
_symmetry.space_group_name_H-M   'P 1'
#
loop_
_entity.id
_entity.type
_entity.pdbx_description
1 polymer ?
#
loop_
_entity_poly.entity_id
_entity_poly.type
_entity_poly.pdbx_seq_one_letter_code
_entity_poly.pdbx_strand_id
1 'polypeptide(L)'
;MSEHTSFYEKIGITPLINASETYTNLGGSLMDERTVEAMRQAGEHFVDYPLLLQKVSERAAELTNNESAFVTTGAAGGVILSAAAAMCGPDEKKLDQLPHVESFEKNEILMFDGKFREIIPYWRLTGLTGAKIVSVEPTVEAMVNAVNEKTAAVFLFPATLYEEGIPTCEEVIPELKKTGVTIVVDAAAQLPPSSNLWYYTKELGADLCVFSGGKHIRGPQSTGLIVGRKDLTEACRMAASPNARIGRAFKTGKEELAGFITALELFVIEKPEDGFARQEALLKKLEDKLVSREPELKMEFRNEGRLGTYQPLLLVTLPEGKTAEACNKYTRALPQPIDIGVYPPEFRMPENVIFLNAYNLKPGEEDLVAEGVLGYLGK
;
A
#
# COMPACT_ATOMS: atom_id res chain seq x y z
N MET A 1 29.49 -6.21 28.28
CA MET A 1 28.17 -5.98 27.68
C MET A 1 27.89 -7.17 26.80
N SER A 2 26.88 -7.99 27.08
CA SER A 2 26.50 -9.12 26.23
C SER A 2 26.01 -8.51 24.91
N GLU A 3 26.69 -8.80 23.81
CA GLU A 3 26.20 -8.49 22.45
C GLU A 3 24.84 -9.18 22.31
N HIS A 4 23.77 -8.39 22.36
CA HIS A 4 22.43 -8.89 22.08
C HIS A 4 22.35 -9.18 20.58
N THR A 5 22.68 -10.42 20.19
CA THR A 5 22.45 -10.93 18.84
C THR A 5 20.99 -10.71 18.48
N SER A 6 20.73 -10.04 17.36
CA SER A 6 19.36 -9.77 16.91
C SER A 6 18.60 -11.09 16.64
N PHE A 7 17.27 -11.03 16.66
CA PHE A 7 16.44 -12.18 16.28
C PHE A 7 16.84 -12.73 14.90
N TYR A 8 17.07 -11.84 13.94
CA TYR A 8 17.42 -12.22 12.56
C TYR A 8 18.76 -12.93 12.48
N GLU A 9 19.77 -12.46 13.20
CA GLU A 9 21.09 -13.11 13.24
C GLU A 9 21.02 -14.50 13.85
N LYS A 10 20.16 -14.71 14.87
CA LYS A 10 19.95 -16.03 15.48
C LYS A 10 19.42 -17.07 14.49
N ILE A 11 18.70 -16.65 13.45
CA ILE A 11 18.17 -17.54 12.41
C ILE A 11 18.95 -17.42 11.09
N GLY A 12 20.13 -16.78 11.10
CA GLY A 12 21.03 -16.72 9.96
C GLY A 12 20.65 -15.66 8.90
N ILE A 13 19.91 -14.63 9.28
CA ILE A 13 19.52 -13.53 8.38
C ILE A 13 20.27 -12.27 8.80
N THR A 14 20.97 -11.64 7.85
CA THR A 14 21.54 -10.30 8.05
C THR A 14 20.49 -9.24 7.75
N PRO A 15 20.14 -8.36 8.71
CA PRO A 15 19.25 -7.23 8.43
C PRO A 15 19.80 -6.34 7.32
N LEU A 16 18.93 -5.83 6.46
CA LEU A 16 19.32 -4.95 5.36
C LEU A 16 18.95 -3.50 5.60
N ILE A 17 19.67 -2.59 4.96
CA ILE A 17 19.31 -1.17 4.87
C ILE A 17 18.35 -1.01 3.68
N ASN A 18 17.19 -0.40 3.93
CA ASN A 18 16.19 -0.16 2.88
C ASN A 18 16.24 1.28 2.40
N ALA A 19 16.87 1.50 1.26
CA ALA A 19 16.90 2.77 0.53
C ALA A 19 15.99 2.73 -0.72
N SER A 20 15.03 1.80 -0.76
CA SER A 20 14.04 1.66 -1.85
C SER A 20 12.65 2.07 -1.38
N GLU A 21 11.74 1.14 -1.20
CA GLU A 21 10.33 1.39 -0.90
C GLU A 21 9.79 0.44 0.18
N THR A 22 8.55 0.67 0.61
CA THR A 22 7.86 -0.16 1.60
C THR A 22 7.27 -1.43 0.97
N TYR A 23 8.12 -2.23 0.31
CA TYR A 23 7.70 -3.46 -0.35
C TYR A 23 7.42 -4.60 0.60
N THR A 24 6.47 -5.46 0.23
CA THR A 24 6.13 -6.67 1.00
C THR A 24 7.33 -7.61 1.16
N ASN A 25 8.15 -7.76 0.13
CA ASN A 25 9.36 -8.60 0.15
C ASN A 25 10.51 -8.04 1.00
N LEU A 26 10.39 -6.80 1.47
CA LEU A 26 11.32 -6.16 2.41
C LEU A 26 10.75 -6.09 3.84
N GLY A 27 9.52 -6.57 4.05
CA GLY A 27 8.86 -6.51 5.34
C GLY A 27 8.02 -5.24 5.56
N GLY A 28 7.78 -4.42 4.52
CA GLY A 28 7.03 -3.17 4.61
C GLY A 28 7.88 -2.03 5.17
N SER A 29 7.42 -1.37 6.22
CA SER A 29 8.10 -0.27 6.91
C SER A 29 8.56 -0.67 8.31
N LEU A 30 9.47 0.11 8.88
CA LEU A 30 9.84 -0.03 10.30
C LEU A 30 8.75 0.58 11.18
N MET A 31 8.29 -0.17 12.17
CA MET A 31 7.32 0.29 13.15
C MET A 31 7.96 1.24 14.18
N ASP A 32 7.18 2.21 14.68
CA ASP A 32 7.57 3.03 15.82
C ASP A 32 7.62 2.17 17.10
N GLU A 33 8.48 2.54 18.08
CA GLU A 33 8.59 1.83 19.35
C GLU A 33 7.27 1.77 20.12
N ARG A 34 6.45 2.82 20.05
CA ARG A 34 5.09 2.89 20.65
C ARG A 34 4.15 1.85 20.03
N THR A 35 4.26 1.63 18.72
CA THR A 35 3.52 0.59 17.99
C THR A 35 3.92 -0.80 18.46
N VAL A 36 5.22 -1.07 18.56
CA VAL A 36 5.75 -2.35 19.05
C VAL A 36 5.36 -2.60 20.49
N GLU A 37 5.40 -1.57 21.34
CA GLU A 37 5.00 -1.67 22.75
C GLU A 37 3.51 -1.99 22.90
N ALA A 38 2.63 -1.38 22.08
CA ALA A 38 1.21 -1.69 22.08
C ALA A 38 0.95 -3.16 21.70
N MET A 39 1.69 -3.68 20.72
CA MET A 39 1.61 -5.11 20.35
C MET A 39 2.07 -6.02 21.48
N ARG A 40 3.18 -5.66 22.17
CA ARG A 40 3.68 -6.41 23.34
C ARG A 40 2.64 -6.49 24.44
N GLN A 41 2.02 -5.34 24.80
CA GLN A 41 0.95 -5.28 25.82
C GLN A 41 -0.26 -6.11 25.42
N ALA A 42 -0.69 -6.03 24.16
CA ALA A 42 -1.79 -6.84 23.67
C ALA A 42 -1.49 -8.35 23.76
N GLY A 43 -0.23 -8.76 23.56
CA GLY A 43 0.21 -10.15 23.70
C GLY A 43 0.05 -10.74 25.11
N GLU A 44 0.04 -9.91 26.13
CA GLU A 44 -0.02 -10.32 27.54
C GLU A 44 -1.44 -10.57 28.08
N HIS A 45 -2.49 -10.22 27.30
CA HIS A 45 -3.87 -10.27 27.78
C HIS A 45 -4.82 -10.98 26.81
N PHE A 46 -5.81 -11.66 27.38
CA PHE A 46 -6.99 -12.09 26.64
C PHE A 46 -8.01 -10.95 26.59
N VAL A 47 -8.73 -10.85 25.47
CA VAL A 47 -9.78 -9.84 25.25
C VAL A 47 -10.98 -10.47 24.55
N ASP A 48 -12.14 -9.85 24.65
CA ASP A 48 -13.25 -10.10 23.72
C ASP A 48 -12.84 -9.60 22.33
N TYR A 49 -12.47 -10.52 21.46
CA TYR A 49 -11.93 -10.18 20.15
C TYR A 49 -12.93 -9.47 19.23
N PRO A 50 -14.21 -9.88 19.13
CA PRO A 50 -15.21 -9.11 18.42
C PRO A 50 -15.36 -7.67 18.90
N LEU A 51 -15.35 -7.45 20.20
CA LEU A 51 -15.43 -6.12 20.79
C LEU A 51 -14.15 -5.31 20.50
N LEU A 52 -12.96 -5.92 20.60
CA LEU A 52 -11.70 -5.25 20.24
C LEU A 52 -11.73 -4.79 18.76
N LEU A 53 -12.09 -5.68 17.86
CA LEU A 53 -12.17 -5.39 16.42
C LEU A 53 -13.16 -4.26 16.13
N GLN A 54 -14.31 -4.26 16.81
CA GLN A 54 -15.31 -3.18 16.72
C GLN A 54 -14.71 -1.85 17.21
N LYS A 55 -14.09 -1.80 18.41
CA LYS A 55 -13.52 -0.58 18.98
C LYS A 55 -12.38 -0.02 18.15
N VAL A 56 -11.51 -0.87 17.64
CA VAL A 56 -10.43 -0.47 16.72
C VAL A 56 -11.00 0.09 15.42
N SER A 57 -12.05 -0.52 14.88
CA SER A 57 -12.72 -0.02 13.67
C SER A 57 -13.43 1.31 13.88
N GLU A 58 -14.14 1.48 15.00
CA GLU A 58 -14.75 2.76 15.40
C GLU A 58 -13.68 3.86 15.51
N ARG A 59 -12.57 3.57 16.20
CA ARG A 59 -11.46 4.52 16.34
C ARG A 59 -10.79 4.85 15.02
N ALA A 60 -10.59 3.85 14.15
CA ALA A 60 -10.05 4.07 12.80
C ALA A 60 -10.95 4.97 11.96
N ALA A 61 -12.28 4.81 12.05
CA ALA A 61 -13.23 5.67 11.36
C ALA A 61 -13.13 7.15 11.82
N GLU A 62 -13.01 7.37 13.13
CA GLU A 62 -12.78 8.70 13.70
C GLU A 62 -11.49 9.34 13.17
N LEU A 63 -10.36 8.61 13.28
CA LEU A 63 -9.04 9.09 12.87
C LEU A 63 -8.96 9.43 11.38
N THR A 64 -9.65 8.65 10.55
CA THR A 64 -9.67 8.83 9.11
C THR A 64 -10.82 9.70 8.62
N ASN A 65 -11.59 10.31 9.56
CA ASN A 65 -12.72 11.15 9.21
C ASN A 65 -13.71 10.47 8.24
N ASN A 66 -13.96 9.16 8.37
CA ASN A 66 -14.91 8.41 7.55
C ASN A 66 -16.17 8.03 8.34
N GLU A 67 -17.23 7.65 7.61
CA GLU A 67 -18.47 7.18 8.22
C GLU A 67 -18.26 5.89 9.03
N SER A 68 -17.44 5.00 8.48
CA SER A 68 -17.10 3.71 9.09
C SER A 68 -15.75 3.22 8.58
N ALA A 69 -15.17 2.26 9.31
CA ALA A 69 -13.94 1.58 8.94
C ALA A 69 -13.99 0.10 9.32
N PHE A 70 -13.11 -0.69 8.70
CA PHE A 70 -12.86 -2.07 9.07
C PHE A 70 -11.37 -2.41 8.89
N VAL A 71 -10.76 -3.01 9.93
CA VAL A 71 -9.35 -3.44 9.87
C VAL A 71 -9.27 -4.90 9.48
N THR A 72 -8.48 -5.20 8.47
CA THR A 72 -8.33 -6.55 7.89
C THR A 72 -6.86 -6.92 7.68
N THR A 73 -6.63 -8.11 7.12
CA THR A 73 -5.28 -8.61 6.82
C THR A 73 -4.80 -8.06 5.48
N GLY A 74 -3.95 -7.02 5.54
CA GLY A 74 -3.38 -6.35 4.38
C GLY A 74 -4.43 -5.69 3.47
N ALA A 75 -3.98 -4.79 2.60
CA ALA A 75 -4.86 -4.20 1.59
C ALA A 75 -5.43 -5.26 0.63
N ALA A 76 -4.68 -6.31 0.34
CA ALA A 76 -5.16 -7.42 -0.49
C ALA A 76 -6.43 -8.08 0.08
N GLY A 77 -6.46 -8.35 1.40
CA GLY A 77 -7.66 -8.79 2.09
C GLY A 77 -8.79 -7.77 2.02
N GLY A 78 -8.44 -6.47 2.10
CA GLY A 78 -9.38 -5.36 1.94
C GLY A 78 -10.06 -5.35 0.57
N VAL A 79 -9.30 -5.55 -0.50
CA VAL A 79 -9.81 -5.62 -1.88
C VAL A 79 -10.81 -6.79 -2.03
N ILE A 80 -10.47 -7.97 -1.51
CA ILE A 80 -11.36 -9.14 -1.57
C ILE A 80 -12.65 -8.88 -0.78
N LEU A 81 -12.55 -8.37 0.44
CA LEU A 81 -13.71 -8.09 1.28
C LEU A 81 -14.60 -6.98 0.69
N SER A 82 -14.01 -5.96 0.07
CA SER A 82 -14.76 -4.91 -0.63
C SER A 82 -15.53 -5.46 -1.83
N ALA A 83 -14.94 -6.40 -2.57
CA ALA A 83 -15.63 -7.08 -3.67
C ALA A 83 -16.80 -7.93 -3.16
N ALA A 84 -16.60 -8.69 -2.08
CA ALA A 84 -17.67 -9.45 -1.42
C ALA A 84 -18.80 -8.55 -0.93
N ALA A 85 -18.44 -7.43 -0.27
CA ALA A 85 -19.41 -6.46 0.23
C ALA A 85 -20.22 -5.80 -0.88
N ALA A 86 -19.58 -5.45 -2.01
CA ALA A 86 -20.27 -4.84 -3.15
C ALA A 86 -21.31 -5.76 -3.79
N MET A 87 -21.05 -7.08 -3.83
CA MET A 87 -21.97 -8.07 -4.39
C MET A 87 -23.09 -8.47 -3.43
N CYS A 88 -22.78 -8.54 -2.15
CA CYS A 88 -23.67 -9.14 -1.15
C CYS A 88 -24.41 -8.10 -0.30
N GLY A 89 -23.80 -6.91 -0.06
CA GLY A 89 -24.24 -6.08 1.04
C GLY A 89 -24.16 -6.81 2.38
N PRO A 90 -24.88 -6.37 3.42
CA PRO A 90 -24.97 -7.05 4.72
C PRO A 90 -25.98 -8.22 4.72
N ASP A 91 -26.03 -9.01 3.63
CA ASP A 91 -26.90 -10.18 3.49
C ASP A 91 -26.12 -11.46 3.80
N GLU A 92 -26.40 -12.05 4.96
CA GLU A 92 -25.75 -13.28 5.42
C GLU A 92 -25.87 -14.44 4.44
N LYS A 93 -27.05 -14.61 3.81
CA LYS A 93 -27.29 -15.71 2.88
C LYS A 93 -26.45 -15.59 1.63
N LYS A 94 -26.27 -14.37 1.11
CA LYS A 94 -25.38 -14.12 -0.02
C LYS A 94 -23.91 -14.31 0.38
N LEU A 95 -23.52 -13.82 1.55
CA LEU A 95 -22.16 -13.99 2.07
C LEU A 95 -21.79 -15.46 2.29
N ASP A 96 -22.75 -16.29 2.72
CA ASP A 96 -22.56 -17.73 2.91
C ASP A 96 -22.45 -18.52 1.59
N GLN A 97 -22.93 -17.96 0.47
CA GLN A 97 -22.85 -18.59 -0.86
C GLN A 97 -21.50 -18.35 -1.55
N LEU A 98 -20.77 -17.30 -1.16
CA LEU A 98 -19.48 -16.99 -1.80
C LEU A 98 -18.53 -18.19 -1.74
N PRO A 99 -17.81 -18.52 -2.82
CA PRO A 99 -17.68 -17.77 -4.09
C PRO A 99 -18.69 -18.17 -5.20
N HIS A 100 -19.81 -18.82 -4.89
CA HIS A 100 -20.82 -19.27 -5.86
C HIS A 100 -21.83 -18.15 -6.12
N VAL A 101 -21.58 -17.34 -7.15
CA VAL A 101 -22.32 -16.09 -7.43
C VAL A 101 -23.22 -16.17 -8.69
N GLU A 102 -23.43 -17.37 -9.25
CA GLU A 102 -24.15 -17.56 -10.51
C GLU A 102 -25.61 -17.10 -10.41
N SER A 103 -26.19 -17.14 -9.21
CA SER A 103 -27.55 -16.69 -8.93
C SER A 103 -27.68 -15.23 -8.54
N PHE A 104 -26.56 -14.50 -8.41
CA PHE A 104 -26.59 -13.12 -7.98
C PHE A 104 -26.99 -12.20 -9.13
N GLU A 105 -27.85 -11.24 -8.85
CA GLU A 105 -28.23 -10.21 -9.82
C GLU A 105 -27.02 -9.35 -10.20
N LYS A 106 -26.16 -9.02 -9.20
CA LYS A 106 -24.95 -8.24 -9.38
C LYS A 106 -23.74 -9.10 -9.04
N ASN A 107 -22.97 -9.47 -10.04
CA ASN A 107 -21.76 -10.28 -9.89
C ASN A 107 -20.60 -9.86 -10.80
N GLU A 108 -20.72 -8.70 -11.48
CA GLU A 108 -19.66 -8.17 -12.31
C GLU A 108 -18.92 -7.04 -11.58
N ILE A 109 -17.58 -7.05 -11.70
CA ILE A 109 -16.70 -5.99 -11.24
C ILE A 109 -16.00 -5.40 -12.45
N LEU A 110 -16.21 -4.11 -12.67
CA LEU A 110 -15.58 -3.38 -13.78
C LEU A 110 -14.24 -2.80 -13.34
N MET A 111 -13.26 -2.85 -14.22
CA MET A 111 -11.94 -2.25 -14.06
C MET A 111 -11.42 -1.77 -15.40
N PHE A 112 -10.60 -0.73 -15.41
CA PHE A 112 -9.90 -0.33 -16.60
C PHE A 112 -9.01 -1.45 -17.13
N ASP A 113 -8.98 -1.61 -18.43
CA ASP A 113 -7.98 -2.42 -19.12
C ASP A 113 -6.68 -1.62 -19.22
N GLY A 114 -5.53 -2.31 -19.37
CA GLY A 114 -4.24 -1.65 -19.53
C GLY A 114 -3.08 -2.44 -18.95
N LYS A 115 -1.87 -1.94 -19.20
CA LYS A 115 -0.62 -2.56 -18.76
C LYS A 115 -0.51 -2.65 -17.24
N PHE A 116 -1.14 -1.72 -16.50
CA PHE A 116 -1.21 -1.76 -15.05
C PHE A 116 -1.71 -3.11 -14.53
N ARG A 117 -2.65 -3.75 -15.22
CA ARG A 117 -3.16 -5.08 -14.86
C ARG A 117 -2.10 -6.19 -14.96
N GLU A 118 -1.11 -6.01 -15.81
CA GLU A 118 0.01 -6.94 -15.96
C GLU A 118 1.04 -6.74 -14.84
N ILE A 119 1.30 -5.48 -14.48
CA ILE A 119 2.28 -5.08 -13.47
C ILE A 119 1.78 -5.36 -12.05
N ILE A 120 0.52 -5.02 -11.78
CA ILE A 120 -0.09 -5.16 -10.45
C ILE A 120 -1.31 -6.10 -10.52
N PRO A 121 -1.11 -7.40 -10.39
CA PRO A 121 -2.17 -8.39 -10.56
C PRO A 121 -3.16 -8.45 -9.40
N TYR A 122 -3.19 -7.47 -8.48
CA TYR A 122 -4.10 -7.44 -7.33
C TYR A 122 -5.57 -7.41 -7.72
N TRP A 123 -5.90 -6.91 -8.91
CA TRP A 123 -7.25 -6.99 -9.48
C TRP A 123 -7.79 -8.43 -9.54
N ARG A 124 -6.91 -9.44 -9.71
CA ARG A 124 -7.32 -10.86 -9.71
C ARG A 124 -7.89 -11.31 -8.38
N LEU A 125 -7.54 -10.61 -7.29
CA LEU A 125 -8.03 -10.95 -5.96
C LEU A 125 -9.53 -10.79 -5.84
N THR A 126 -10.15 -9.84 -6.56
CA THR A 126 -11.60 -9.68 -6.58
C THR A 126 -12.30 -10.91 -7.12
N GLY A 127 -11.68 -11.61 -8.07
CA GLY A 127 -12.20 -12.87 -8.64
C GLY A 127 -12.25 -14.03 -7.65
N LEU A 128 -11.50 -13.99 -6.53
CA LEU A 128 -11.59 -15.01 -5.48
C LEU A 128 -12.97 -15.05 -4.81
N THR A 129 -13.75 -13.97 -4.92
CA THR A 129 -15.13 -13.91 -4.44
C THR A 129 -16.13 -14.57 -5.39
N GLY A 130 -15.69 -15.07 -6.56
CA GLY A 130 -16.54 -15.55 -7.64
C GLY A 130 -16.97 -14.45 -8.60
N ALA A 131 -16.64 -13.18 -8.34
CA ALA A 131 -17.00 -12.08 -9.21
C ALA A 131 -16.42 -12.26 -10.63
N LYS A 132 -17.23 -11.94 -11.64
CA LYS A 132 -16.79 -11.83 -13.02
C LYS A 132 -16.09 -10.48 -13.22
N ILE A 133 -14.83 -10.53 -13.57
CA ILE A 133 -14.04 -9.30 -13.84
C ILE A 133 -14.24 -8.89 -15.29
N VAL A 134 -14.69 -7.66 -15.48
CA VAL A 134 -14.94 -7.07 -16.81
C VAL A 134 -13.90 -5.99 -17.05
N SER A 135 -13.09 -6.17 -18.09
CA SER A 135 -12.15 -5.17 -18.58
C SER A 135 -12.89 -4.12 -19.38
N VAL A 136 -12.57 -2.86 -19.14
CA VAL A 136 -13.17 -1.71 -19.79
C VAL A 136 -12.05 -0.83 -20.39
N GLU A 137 -12.25 -0.37 -21.60
CA GLU A 137 -11.33 0.59 -22.23
C GLU A 137 -11.05 1.78 -21.31
N PRO A 138 -9.79 2.26 -21.21
CA PRO A 138 -9.42 3.30 -20.25
C PRO A 138 -9.88 4.69 -20.67
N THR A 139 -11.19 4.87 -20.75
CA THR A 139 -11.85 6.18 -20.91
C THR A 139 -13.01 6.32 -19.94
N VAL A 140 -13.29 7.55 -19.52
CA VAL A 140 -14.43 7.82 -18.62
C VAL A 140 -15.74 7.39 -19.27
N GLU A 141 -15.93 7.70 -20.55
CA GLU A 141 -17.15 7.37 -21.30
C GLU A 141 -17.36 5.83 -21.37
N ALA A 142 -16.32 5.08 -21.71
CA ALA A 142 -16.40 3.61 -21.78
C ALA A 142 -16.74 3.01 -20.43
N MET A 143 -16.15 3.51 -19.34
CA MET A 143 -16.41 3.02 -17.98
C MET A 143 -17.86 3.29 -17.58
N VAL A 144 -18.39 4.48 -17.81
CA VAL A 144 -19.79 4.82 -17.51
C VAL A 144 -20.75 3.97 -18.33
N ASN A 145 -20.48 3.79 -19.63
CA ASN A 145 -21.32 3.00 -20.54
C ASN A 145 -21.28 1.48 -20.23
N ALA A 146 -20.22 1.00 -19.62
CA ALA A 146 -20.10 -0.43 -19.21
C ALA A 146 -20.95 -0.77 -17.99
N VAL A 147 -21.35 0.21 -17.18
CA VAL A 147 -22.20 -0.01 -16.01
C VAL A 147 -23.57 -0.52 -16.47
N ASN A 148 -23.98 -1.67 -15.94
CA ASN A 148 -25.24 -2.33 -16.26
C ASN A 148 -25.87 -2.97 -15.02
N GLU A 149 -27.02 -3.65 -15.16
CA GLU A 149 -27.75 -4.26 -14.04
C GLU A 149 -26.97 -5.35 -13.31
N LYS A 150 -25.97 -5.97 -13.94
CA LYS A 150 -25.10 -6.99 -13.32
C LYS A 150 -23.89 -6.39 -12.62
N THR A 151 -23.65 -5.11 -12.78
CA THR A 151 -22.48 -4.45 -12.19
C THR A 151 -22.65 -4.32 -10.68
N ALA A 152 -21.80 -5.01 -9.92
CA ALA A 152 -21.72 -4.89 -8.47
C ALA A 152 -20.87 -3.69 -8.04
N ALA A 153 -19.72 -3.47 -8.69
CA ALA A 153 -18.84 -2.35 -8.40
C ALA A 153 -17.91 -2.00 -9.56
N VAL A 154 -17.39 -0.77 -9.51
CA VAL A 154 -16.20 -0.34 -10.26
C VAL A 154 -15.03 -0.25 -9.28
N PHE A 155 -13.90 -0.91 -9.60
CA PHE A 155 -12.66 -0.81 -8.85
C PHE A 155 -11.67 0.10 -9.58
N LEU A 156 -11.17 1.10 -8.86
CA LEU A 156 -10.19 2.07 -9.35
C LEU A 156 -8.88 1.93 -8.57
N PHE A 157 -7.78 2.08 -9.29
CA PHE A 157 -6.42 2.03 -8.73
C PHE A 157 -5.72 3.34 -9.07
N PRO A 158 -5.53 4.28 -8.13
CA PRO A 158 -4.93 5.58 -8.39
C PRO A 158 -3.41 5.53 -8.67
N ALA A 159 -2.96 4.49 -9.33
CA ALA A 159 -1.58 4.34 -9.77
C ALA A 159 -1.39 4.76 -11.25
N THR A 160 -2.29 5.59 -11.73
CA THR A 160 -2.40 6.03 -13.13
C THR A 160 -1.23 6.85 -13.65
N LEU A 161 -0.35 7.33 -12.77
CA LEU A 161 0.87 8.04 -13.14
C LEU A 161 1.84 7.23 -14.05
N TYR A 162 1.61 5.94 -14.16
CA TYR A 162 2.45 5.02 -14.95
C TYR A 162 1.84 4.59 -16.28
N GLU A 163 0.57 4.91 -16.50
CA GLU A 163 -0.09 4.66 -17.79
C GLU A 163 -0.63 5.97 -18.35
N GLU A 164 0.13 6.53 -19.29
CA GLU A 164 -0.32 7.63 -20.10
C GLU A 164 -1.68 7.26 -20.73
N GLY A 165 -2.74 8.02 -20.41
CA GLY A 165 -4.06 7.83 -20.99
C GLY A 165 -5.08 7.06 -20.12
N ILE A 166 -4.75 6.62 -18.90
CA ILE A 166 -5.77 6.11 -17.96
C ILE A 166 -6.40 7.29 -17.21
N PRO A 167 -7.74 7.41 -17.18
CA PRO A 167 -8.41 8.46 -16.43
C PRO A 167 -8.13 8.40 -14.95
N THR A 168 -7.94 9.55 -14.30
CA THR A 168 -7.74 9.68 -12.87
C THR A 168 -9.01 9.42 -12.07
N CYS A 169 -8.90 9.19 -10.77
CA CYS A 169 -10.06 9.08 -9.89
C CYS A 169 -10.93 10.34 -9.92
N GLU A 170 -10.29 11.51 -10.04
CA GLU A 170 -10.92 12.83 -10.13
C GLU A 170 -11.79 12.98 -11.38
N GLU A 171 -11.38 12.37 -12.48
CA GLU A 171 -12.14 12.38 -13.74
C GLU A 171 -13.27 11.36 -13.74
N VAL A 172 -13.04 10.18 -13.16
CA VAL A 172 -13.97 9.03 -13.29
C VAL A 172 -15.04 9.04 -12.20
N ILE A 173 -14.70 9.27 -10.94
CA ILE A 173 -15.64 9.11 -9.82
C ILE A 173 -16.86 10.02 -9.94
N PRO A 174 -16.74 11.31 -10.29
CA PRO A 174 -17.92 12.19 -10.43
C PRO A 174 -18.93 11.69 -11.47
N GLU A 175 -18.46 11.08 -12.55
CA GLU A 175 -19.31 10.55 -13.62
C GLU A 175 -19.96 9.21 -13.21
N LEU A 176 -19.19 8.32 -12.57
CA LEU A 176 -19.72 7.06 -12.05
C LEU A 176 -20.79 7.24 -10.97
N LYS A 177 -20.66 8.25 -10.14
CA LYS A 177 -21.69 8.56 -9.10
C LYS A 177 -23.07 8.80 -9.70
N LYS A 178 -23.16 9.32 -10.92
CA LYS A 178 -24.44 9.55 -11.61
C LYS A 178 -25.16 8.25 -11.97
N THR A 179 -24.41 7.13 -12.06
CA THR A 179 -24.97 5.79 -12.36
C THR A 179 -25.50 5.06 -11.12
N GLY A 180 -25.09 5.48 -9.91
CA GLY A 180 -25.43 4.80 -8.66
C GLY A 180 -24.68 3.48 -8.42
N VAL A 181 -23.65 3.16 -9.23
CA VAL A 181 -22.79 1.98 -9.03
C VAL A 181 -21.91 2.17 -7.80
N THR A 182 -21.61 1.09 -7.08
CA THR A 182 -20.62 1.11 -5.98
C THR A 182 -19.23 1.35 -6.53
N ILE A 183 -18.48 2.28 -5.92
CA ILE A 183 -17.13 2.67 -6.32
C ILE A 183 -16.16 2.31 -5.21
N VAL A 184 -15.16 1.49 -5.53
CA VAL A 184 -14.10 1.08 -4.60
C VAL A 184 -12.75 1.55 -5.12
N VAL A 185 -11.98 2.23 -4.25
CA VAL A 185 -10.63 2.70 -4.58
C VAL A 185 -9.60 1.87 -3.81
N ASP A 186 -8.68 1.21 -4.52
CA ASP A 186 -7.49 0.61 -3.91
C ASP A 186 -6.37 1.65 -3.82
N ALA A 187 -6.29 2.32 -2.68
CA ALA A 187 -5.30 3.32 -2.37
C ALA A 187 -4.17 2.77 -1.47
N ALA A 188 -3.86 1.48 -1.58
CA ALA A 188 -2.88 0.78 -0.73
C ALA A 188 -1.49 1.44 -0.72
N ALA A 189 -1.13 2.20 -1.74
CA ALA A 189 0.16 2.89 -1.87
C ALA A 189 -0.01 4.41 -2.06
N GLN A 190 -1.11 5.00 -1.61
CA GLN A 190 -1.43 6.41 -1.85
C GLN A 190 -1.28 7.29 -0.59
N LEU A 191 -0.53 6.83 0.39
CA LEU A 191 -0.14 7.60 1.56
C LEU A 191 1.39 7.79 1.54
N PRO A 192 1.89 8.97 1.91
CA PRO A 192 1.20 10.24 2.15
C PRO A 192 0.64 10.88 0.86
N PRO A 193 -0.12 11.99 0.90
CA PRO A 193 -0.41 12.81 2.09
C PRO A 193 -1.46 12.16 3.02
N SER A 194 -1.48 12.58 4.27
CA SER A 194 -2.42 12.05 5.28
C SER A 194 -3.88 12.34 4.93
N SER A 195 -4.16 13.41 4.19
CA SER A 195 -5.49 13.75 3.69
C SER A 195 -6.12 12.67 2.80
N ASN A 196 -5.32 11.83 2.14
CA ASN A 196 -5.82 10.74 1.32
C ASN A 196 -6.64 9.72 2.12
N LEU A 197 -6.50 9.68 3.46
CA LEU A 197 -7.34 8.85 4.33
C LEU A 197 -8.85 9.16 4.22
N TRP A 198 -9.22 10.37 3.76
CA TRP A 198 -10.62 10.75 3.53
C TRP A 198 -10.88 11.32 2.14
N TYR A 199 -9.86 11.68 1.38
CA TYR A 199 -9.98 12.32 0.07
C TYR A 199 -10.86 11.52 -0.89
N TYR A 200 -10.55 10.25 -1.11
CA TYR A 200 -11.29 9.42 -2.06
C TYR A 200 -12.75 9.20 -1.68
N THR A 201 -13.04 9.09 -0.39
CA THR A 201 -14.39 8.82 0.10
C THR A 201 -15.22 10.07 0.28
N LYS A 202 -14.68 11.10 0.96
CA LYS A 202 -15.47 12.31 1.29
C LYS A 202 -15.44 13.37 0.22
N GLU A 203 -14.28 13.60 -0.39
CA GLU A 203 -14.15 14.68 -1.36
C GLU A 203 -14.54 14.21 -2.76
N LEU A 204 -14.04 13.06 -3.21
CA LEU A 204 -14.42 12.48 -4.49
C LEU A 204 -15.73 11.68 -4.43
N GLY A 205 -16.02 11.04 -3.29
CA GLY A 205 -17.26 10.31 -3.06
C GLY A 205 -17.25 8.86 -3.48
N ALA A 206 -16.09 8.19 -3.45
CA ALA A 206 -16.04 6.73 -3.50
C ALA A 206 -16.76 6.11 -2.31
N ASP A 207 -17.36 4.95 -2.51
CA ASP A 207 -18.11 4.25 -1.47
C ASP A 207 -17.19 3.53 -0.47
N LEU A 208 -16.08 2.98 -0.95
CA LEU A 208 -15.03 2.38 -0.14
C LEU A 208 -13.64 2.79 -0.65
N CYS A 209 -12.71 2.92 0.29
CA CYS A 209 -11.29 3.07 -0.01
C CYS A 209 -10.47 2.08 0.84
N VAL A 210 -9.43 1.48 0.24
CA VAL A 210 -8.58 0.48 0.88
C VAL A 210 -7.15 0.98 1.00
N PHE A 211 -6.57 0.89 2.21
CA PHE A 211 -5.19 1.27 2.51
C PHE A 211 -4.37 0.12 3.07
N SER A 212 -3.05 0.16 2.90
CA SER A 212 -2.12 -0.77 3.54
C SER A 212 -1.63 -0.22 4.87
N GLY A 213 -1.78 -0.98 5.95
CA GLY A 213 -1.28 -0.59 7.27
C GLY A 213 0.23 -0.72 7.42
N GLY A 214 0.87 -1.61 6.66
CA GLY A 214 2.31 -1.89 6.75
C GLY A 214 3.20 -1.06 5.84
N LYS A 215 2.66 -0.05 5.16
CA LYS A 215 3.43 0.90 4.36
C LYS A 215 3.69 2.20 5.16
N HIS A 216 3.29 3.35 4.65
CA HIS A 216 3.57 4.64 5.29
C HIS A 216 2.80 4.88 6.61
N ILE A 217 1.75 4.12 6.92
CA ILE A 217 1.15 4.11 8.25
C ILE A 217 2.12 3.55 9.30
N ARG A 218 3.12 2.73 8.89
CA ARG A 218 4.11 2.10 9.77
C ARG A 218 3.50 1.18 10.83
N GLY A 219 2.35 0.59 10.53
CA GLY A 219 1.75 -0.46 11.33
C GLY A 219 2.30 -1.85 10.99
N PRO A 220 1.79 -2.91 11.63
CA PRO A 220 2.16 -4.28 11.28
C PRO A 220 1.89 -4.56 9.80
N GLN A 221 2.86 -5.16 9.12
CA GLN A 221 2.83 -5.38 7.67
C GLN A 221 1.59 -6.15 7.20
N SER A 222 1.08 -7.03 8.03
CA SER A 222 -0.11 -7.84 7.75
C SER A 222 -1.43 -7.07 7.83
N THR A 223 -1.43 -5.79 8.21
CA THR A 223 -2.66 -5.02 8.39
C THR A 223 -3.09 -4.24 7.16
N GLY A 224 -4.40 -4.09 6.99
CA GLY A 224 -5.05 -3.27 5.98
C GLY A 224 -6.27 -2.55 6.57
N LEU A 225 -6.67 -1.47 5.95
CA LEU A 225 -7.77 -0.63 6.37
C LEU A 225 -8.75 -0.44 5.22
N ILE A 226 -10.03 -0.69 5.48
CA ILE A 226 -11.14 -0.34 4.60
C ILE A 226 -11.89 0.81 5.27
N VAL A 227 -12.15 1.90 4.53
CA VAL A 227 -12.93 3.04 5.03
C VAL A 227 -14.04 3.40 4.05
N GLY A 228 -15.11 4.02 4.52
CA GLY A 228 -16.19 4.53 3.68
C GLY A 228 -17.58 4.25 4.26
N ARG A 229 -18.50 3.84 3.40
CA ARG A 229 -19.91 3.60 3.74
C ARG A 229 -20.08 2.51 4.79
N LYS A 230 -20.96 2.80 5.77
CA LYS A 230 -21.19 1.91 6.92
C LYS A 230 -21.79 0.56 6.54
N ASP A 231 -22.75 0.52 5.63
CA ASP A 231 -23.37 -0.72 5.18
C ASP A 231 -22.36 -1.66 4.49
N LEU A 232 -21.44 -1.11 3.71
CA LEU A 232 -20.41 -1.89 3.02
C LEU A 232 -19.27 -2.34 3.96
N THR A 233 -18.83 -1.49 4.88
CA THR A 233 -17.84 -1.89 5.90
C THR A 233 -18.42 -2.93 6.86
N GLU A 234 -19.70 -2.87 7.17
CA GLU A 234 -20.41 -3.91 7.93
C GLU A 234 -20.46 -5.23 7.16
N ALA A 235 -20.76 -5.19 5.85
CA ALA A 235 -20.69 -6.38 5.00
C ALA A 235 -19.27 -6.98 4.97
N CYS A 236 -18.23 -6.16 4.92
CA CYS A 236 -16.85 -6.61 5.06
C CYS A 236 -16.62 -7.33 6.40
N ARG A 237 -17.07 -6.74 7.50
CA ARG A 237 -16.98 -7.35 8.85
C ARG A 237 -17.71 -8.70 8.92
N MET A 238 -18.90 -8.78 8.35
CA MET A 238 -19.68 -10.01 8.31
C MET A 238 -19.03 -11.10 7.45
N ALA A 239 -18.35 -10.72 6.37
CA ALA A 239 -17.61 -11.64 5.51
C ALA A 239 -16.29 -12.13 6.14
N ALA A 240 -15.72 -11.37 7.07
CA ALA A 240 -14.39 -11.58 7.63
C ALA A 240 -14.38 -12.45 8.90
N SER A 241 -13.17 -12.76 9.38
CA SER A 241 -12.94 -13.40 10.68
C SER A 241 -13.55 -12.55 11.82
N PRO A 242 -14.17 -13.17 12.86
CA PRO A 242 -14.15 -14.61 13.18
C PRO A 242 -15.21 -15.44 12.45
N ASN A 243 -16.07 -14.86 11.61
CA ASN A 243 -17.10 -15.59 10.91
C ASN A 243 -16.49 -16.62 9.94
N ALA A 244 -17.11 -17.79 9.82
CA ALA A 244 -16.66 -18.88 8.93
C ALA A 244 -17.13 -18.65 7.49
N ARG A 245 -16.76 -17.51 6.90
CA ARG A 245 -17.09 -17.05 5.54
C ARG A 245 -15.83 -16.85 4.71
N ILE A 246 -15.96 -16.32 3.52
CA ILE A 246 -14.84 -16.16 2.57
C ILE A 246 -13.62 -15.43 3.17
N GLY A 247 -13.85 -14.47 4.02
CA GLY A 247 -12.78 -13.70 4.70
C GLY A 247 -12.24 -14.34 5.99
N ARG A 248 -12.64 -15.59 6.32
CA ARG A 248 -12.14 -16.27 7.53
C ARG A 248 -10.64 -16.42 7.53
N ALA A 249 -10.02 -16.57 6.37
CA ALA A 249 -8.57 -16.65 6.21
C ALA A 249 -7.87 -15.31 6.49
N PHE A 250 -8.56 -14.18 6.45
CA PHE A 250 -8.03 -12.84 6.63
C PHE A 250 -8.08 -12.39 8.09
N LYS A 251 -7.66 -13.29 8.99
CA LYS A 251 -7.66 -13.03 10.42
C LYS A 251 -6.53 -12.08 10.81
N THR A 252 -6.86 -10.95 11.39
CA THR A 252 -5.92 -10.04 12.05
C THR A 252 -5.80 -10.43 13.53
N GLY A 253 -4.58 -10.54 14.07
CA GLY A 253 -4.35 -10.84 15.48
C GLY A 253 -4.68 -9.63 16.38
N LYS A 254 -4.92 -9.88 17.67
CA LYS A 254 -5.15 -8.80 18.65
C LYS A 254 -3.93 -7.88 18.80
N GLU A 255 -2.75 -8.44 18.66
CA GLU A 255 -1.48 -7.73 18.67
C GLU A 255 -1.37 -6.80 17.45
N GLU A 256 -1.76 -7.31 16.28
CA GLU A 256 -1.75 -6.55 15.04
C GLU A 256 -2.79 -5.42 15.06
N LEU A 257 -3.97 -5.66 15.64
CA LEU A 257 -5.00 -4.62 15.84
C LEU A 257 -4.50 -3.51 16.75
N ALA A 258 -3.84 -3.84 17.87
CA ALA A 258 -3.26 -2.87 18.80
C ALA A 258 -2.14 -2.06 18.12
N GLY A 259 -1.24 -2.75 17.41
CA GLY A 259 -0.17 -2.09 16.65
C GLY A 259 -0.71 -1.19 15.54
N PHE A 260 -1.71 -1.67 14.79
CA PHE A 260 -2.28 -0.91 13.70
C PHE A 260 -2.93 0.40 14.18
N ILE A 261 -3.79 0.33 15.21
CA ILE A 261 -4.50 1.54 15.66
C ILE A 261 -3.53 2.56 16.27
N THR A 262 -2.50 2.10 16.99
CA THR A 262 -1.44 2.98 17.51
C THR A 262 -0.67 3.64 16.37
N ALA A 263 -0.30 2.88 15.34
CA ALA A 263 0.41 3.42 14.18
C ALA A 263 -0.45 4.42 13.39
N LEU A 264 -1.75 4.16 13.24
CA LEU A 264 -2.67 5.07 12.56
C LEU A 264 -2.85 6.37 13.35
N GLU A 265 -2.94 6.32 14.69
CA GLU A 265 -2.97 7.51 15.53
C GLU A 265 -1.71 8.37 15.35
N LEU A 266 -0.54 7.74 15.39
CA LEU A 266 0.74 8.42 15.16
C LEU A 266 0.81 9.04 13.77
N PHE A 267 0.39 8.30 12.75
CA PHE A 267 0.36 8.78 11.36
C PHE A 267 -0.51 10.04 11.19
N VAL A 268 -1.68 10.06 11.81
CA VAL A 268 -2.61 11.22 11.74
C VAL A 268 -2.10 12.41 12.55
N ILE A 269 -1.47 12.16 13.71
CA ILE A 269 -0.98 13.22 14.60
C ILE A 269 0.31 13.83 14.07
N GLU A 270 1.26 13.00 13.67
CA GLU A 270 2.63 13.41 13.31
C GLU A 270 2.75 13.79 11.84
N LYS A 271 1.78 13.44 11.00
CA LYS A 271 1.71 13.71 9.55
C LYS A 271 3.06 13.45 8.86
N PRO A 272 3.22 12.33 8.14
CA PRO A 272 4.51 11.94 7.57
C PRO A 272 5.08 12.99 6.58
N GLU A 273 4.20 13.78 5.96
CA GLU A 273 4.57 14.91 5.10
C GLU A 273 5.36 16.01 5.83
N ASP A 274 5.14 16.19 7.13
CA ASP A 274 5.93 17.13 7.94
C ASP A 274 7.40 16.67 8.12
N GLY A 275 7.66 15.38 7.90
CA GLY A 275 8.98 14.77 7.92
C GLY A 275 9.76 14.83 6.59
N PHE A 276 9.19 15.38 5.53
CA PHE A 276 9.85 15.41 4.21
C PHE A 276 11.15 16.22 4.21
N ALA A 277 11.21 17.34 4.92
CA ALA A 277 12.43 18.13 5.05
C ALA A 277 13.60 17.30 5.62
N ARG A 278 13.34 16.38 6.56
CA ARG A 278 14.36 15.45 7.06
C ARG A 278 14.79 14.46 5.99
N GLN A 279 13.85 13.92 5.23
CA GLN A 279 14.15 12.98 4.14
C GLN A 279 14.96 13.66 3.05
N GLU A 280 14.59 14.88 2.64
CA GLU A 280 15.33 15.70 1.68
C GLU A 280 16.75 15.99 2.17
N ALA A 281 16.92 16.31 3.45
CA ALA A 281 18.25 16.56 4.03
C ALA A 281 19.15 15.31 3.99
N LEU A 282 18.59 14.10 4.22
CA LEU A 282 19.33 12.84 4.10
C LEU A 282 19.70 12.55 2.63
N LEU A 283 18.75 12.73 1.72
CA LEU A 283 18.98 12.55 0.29
C LEU A 283 20.01 13.56 -0.24
N LYS A 284 20.00 14.79 0.27
CA LYS A 284 21.01 15.80 -0.10
C LYS A 284 22.42 15.42 0.37
N LYS A 285 22.59 14.91 1.58
CA LYS A 285 23.89 14.38 2.05
C LYS A 285 24.37 13.24 1.16
N LEU A 286 23.45 12.34 0.79
CA LEU A 286 23.74 11.22 -0.09
C LEU A 286 24.18 11.71 -1.48
N GLU A 287 23.45 12.68 -2.07
CA GLU A 287 23.83 13.33 -3.32
C GLU A 287 25.24 13.98 -3.22
N ASP A 288 25.49 14.80 -2.20
CA ASP A 288 26.77 15.49 -2.01
C ASP A 288 27.95 14.50 -1.94
N LYS A 289 27.73 13.35 -1.28
CA LYS A 289 28.75 12.30 -1.19
C LYS A 289 28.98 11.62 -2.54
N LEU A 290 27.94 11.33 -3.30
CA LEU A 290 28.05 10.76 -4.64
C LEU A 290 28.78 11.73 -5.59
N VAL A 291 28.39 13.00 -5.61
CA VAL A 291 29.02 14.06 -6.44
C VAL A 291 30.49 14.26 -6.09
N SER A 292 30.84 14.21 -4.81
CA SER A 292 32.22 14.39 -4.37
C SER A 292 33.22 13.38 -4.95
N ARG A 293 32.72 12.17 -5.27
CA ARG A 293 33.53 11.04 -5.78
C ARG A 293 33.28 10.77 -7.27
N GLU A 294 32.10 11.12 -7.78
CA GLU A 294 31.70 10.95 -9.18
C GLU A 294 30.92 12.19 -9.67
N PRO A 295 31.62 13.31 -9.99
CA PRO A 295 30.97 14.59 -10.34
C PRO A 295 30.10 14.57 -11.61
N GLU A 296 30.29 13.56 -12.47
CA GLU A 296 29.55 13.43 -13.73
C GLU A 296 28.24 12.67 -13.60
N LEU A 297 27.91 12.13 -12.40
CA LEU A 297 26.64 11.47 -12.17
C LEU A 297 25.47 12.46 -12.34
N LYS A 298 24.52 12.07 -13.18
CA LYS A 298 23.29 12.83 -13.35
C LYS A 298 22.30 12.40 -12.26
N MET A 299 21.85 13.37 -11.49
CA MET A 299 20.90 13.15 -10.41
C MET A 299 19.73 14.12 -10.49
N GLU A 300 18.56 13.70 -10.04
CA GLU A 300 17.33 14.49 -10.06
C GLU A 300 16.51 14.20 -8.80
N PHE A 301 16.12 15.25 -8.07
CA PHE A 301 15.13 15.12 -6.99
C PHE A 301 13.71 15.04 -7.57
N ARG A 302 12.93 14.09 -7.06
CA ARG A 302 11.49 13.98 -7.34
C ARG A 302 10.71 13.85 -6.04
N ASN A 303 9.47 14.33 -6.08
CA ASN A 303 8.53 14.22 -4.96
C ASN A 303 7.44 13.18 -5.23
N GLU A 304 7.75 12.18 -6.05
CA GLU A 304 6.78 11.19 -6.47
C GLU A 304 7.39 9.80 -6.52
N GLY A 305 6.86 8.92 -5.71
CA GLY A 305 7.22 7.51 -5.68
C GLY A 305 6.65 6.71 -6.85
N ARG A 306 7.11 5.48 -6.98
CA ARG A 306 6.79 4.57 -8.08
C ARG A 306 5.29 4.33 -8.31
N LEU A 307 4.48 4.41 -7.27
CA LEU A 307 3.02 4.20 -7.35
C LEU A 307 2.22 5.50 -7.11
N GLY A 308 2.82 6.65 -7.38
CA GLY A 308 2.17 7.94 -7.15
C GLY A 308 2.16 8.40 -5.71
N THR A 309 2.88 7.71 -4.84
CA THR A 309 3.07 8.15 -3.45
C THR A 309 3.84 9.47 -3.43
N TYR A 310 3.30 10.49 -2.77
CA TYR A 310 4.00 11.76 -2.61
C TYR A 310 5.09 11.63 -1.55
N GLN A 311 6.36 11.61 -2.00
CA GLN A 311 7.52 11.50 -1.11
C GLN A 311 8.81 11.92 -1.82
N PRO A 312 9.80 12.49 -1.11
CA PRO A 312 11.09 12.83 -1.70
C PRO A 312 11.88 11.59 -2.15
N LEU A 313 12.38 11.63 -3.37
CA LEU A 313 13.25 10.62 -3.96
C LEU A 313 14.45 11.28 -4.63
N LEU A 314 15.59 10.60 -4.66
CA LEU A 314 16.74 10.95 -5.48
C LEU A 314 16.89 9.92 -6.60
N LEU A 315 16.69 10.32 -7.84
CA LEU A 315 17.02 9.52 -9.01
C LEU A 315 18.51 9.67 -9.34
N VAL A 316 19.17 8.57 -9.62
CA VAL A 316 20.58 8.54 -10.02
C VAL A 316 20.71 7.79 -11.34
N THR A 317 21.18 8.49 -12.39
CA THR A 317 21.47 7.86 -13.69
C THR A 317 22.90 7.30 -13.65
N LEU A 318 23.00 5.98 -13.68
CA LEU A 318 24.29 5.28 -13.71
C LEU A 318 24.97 5.44 -15.08
N PRO A 319 26.31 5.37 -15.16
CA PRO A 319 27.06 5.44 -16.41
C PRO A 319 26.63 4.37 -17.41
N GLU A 320 26.95 4.62 -18.69
CA GLU A 320 26.70 3.66 -19.77
C GLU A 320 27.29 2.27 -19.47
N GLY A 321 26.55 1.24 -19.78
CA GLY A 321 26.90 -0.17 -19.50
C GLY A 321 26.68 -0.63 -18.07
N LYS A 322 26.15 0.23 -17.18
CA LYS A 322 25.69 -0.11 -15.82
C LYS A 322 24.17 -0.17 -15.78
N THR A 323 23.61 -1.10 -15.02
CA THR A 323 22.15 -1.25 -14.86
C THR A 323 21.74 -1.13 -13.41
N ALA A 324 20.51 -0.68 -13.19
CA ALA A 324 19.91 -0.58 -11.86
C ALA A 324 19.83 -1.95 -11.16
N GLU A 325 19.43 -2.99 -11.89
CA GLU A 325 19.36 -4.34 -11.35
C GLU A 325 20.74 -4.87 -10.91
N ALA A 326 21.78 -4.66 -11.73
CA ALA A 326 23.13 -5.07 -11.36
C ALA A 326 23.66 -4.29 -10.16
N CYS A 327 23.35 -3.00 -10.05
CA CYS A 327 23.67 -2.16 -8.90
C CYS A 327 22.98 -2.69 -7.63
N ASN A 328 21.67 -2.93 -7.66
CA ASN A 328 20.94 -3.48 -6.52
C ASN A 328 21.45 -4.88 -6.13
N LYS A 329 21.73 -5.74 -7.11
CA LYS A 329 22.33 -7.06 -6.85
C LYS A 329 23.68 -6.94 -6.14
N TYR A 330 24.53 -6.00 -6.56
CA TYR A 330 25.83 -5.74 -5.93
C TYR A 330 25.65 -5.24 -4.50
N THR A 331 24.81 -4.20 -4.28
CA THR A 331 24.63 -3.61 -2.94
C THR A 331 23.98 -4.58 -1.96
N ARG A 332 23.10 -5.47 -2.42
CA ARG A 332 22.52 -6.54 -1.59
C ARG A 332 23.51 -7.66 -1.23
N ALA A 333 24.60 -7.80 -1.98
CA ALA A 333 25.65 -8.78 -1.70
C ALA A 333 26.75 -8.27 -0.76
N LEU A 334 26.69 -7.00 -0.33
CA LEU A 334 27.64 -6.45 0.62
C LEU A 334 27.52 -7.11 2.01
N PRO A 335 28.58 -7.08 2.85
CA PRO A 335 28.49 -7.54 4.24
C PRO A 335 27.36 -6.91 5.05
N GLN A 336 27.10 -5.61 4.84
CA GLN A 336 25.85 -4.94 5.23
C GLN A 336 24.99 -4.80 3.97
N PRO A 337 23.97 -5.66 3.77
CA PRO A 337 23.13 -5.60 2.58
C PRO A 337 22.33 -4.31 2.49
N ILE A 338 22.23 -3.74 1.29
CA ILE A 338 21.48 -2.52 1.01
C ILE A 338 20.54 -2.79 -0.15
N ASP A 339 19.26 -2.50 0.03
CA ASP A 339 18.28 -2.51 -1.05
C ASP A 339 18.09 -1.10 -1.60
N ILE A 340 18.36 -0.92 -2.88
CA ILE A 340 18.15 0.34 -3.61
C ILE A 340 16.98 0.18 -4.58
N GLY A 341 16.35 1.30 -4.93
CA GLY A 341 15.19 1.30 -5.78
C GLY A 341 15.50 0.99 -7.25
N VAL A 342 14.77 0.05 -7.81
CA VAL A 342 14.81 -0.32 -9.23
C VAL A 342 13.42 -0.22 -9.81
N TYR A 343 13.29 0.44 -10.95
CA TYR A 343 12.03 0.47 -11.69
C TYR A 343 11.88 -0.81 -12.53
N PRO A 344 10.75 -1.52 -12.43
CA PRO A 344 10.46 -2.59 -13.38
C PRO A 344 10.43 -2.08 -14.82
N PRO A 345 10.73 -2.93 -15.82
CA PRO A 345 10.79 -2.53 -17.22
C PRO A 345 9.50 -1.86 -17.74
N GLU A 346 8.36 -2.24 -17.15
CA GLU A 346 7.04 -1.72 -17.50
C GLU A 346 6.88 -0.22 -17.23
N PHE A 347 7.69 0.34 -16.33
CA PHE A 347 7.66 1.77 -15.98
C PHE A 347 8.39 2.67 -16.98
N ARG A 348 8.92 2.11 -18.07
CA ARG A 348 9.63 2.85 -19.13
C ARG A 348 10.75 3.78 -18.65
N MET A 349 11.25 3.54 -17.43
CA MET A 349 12.45 4.22 -16.96
C MET A 349 13.68 3.58 -17.62
N PRO A 350 14.73 4.37 -17.92
CA PRO A 350 15.97 3.80 -18.44
C PRO A 350 16.54 2.74 -17.48
N GLU A 351 17.05 1.63 -18.01
CA GLU A 351 17.59 0.51 -17.23
C GLU A 351 18.75 0.89 -16.30
N ASN A 352 19.39 2.01 -16.56
CA ASN A 352 20.49 2.56 -15.77
C ASN A 352 20.04 3.63 -14.75
N VAL A 353 18.75 3.77 -14.45
CA VAL A 353 18.25 4.70 -13.44
C VAL A 353 17.86 3.93 -12.17
N ILE A 354 18.55 4.24 -11.08
CA ILE A 354 18.13 3.84 -9.72
C ILE A 354 17.38 4.98 -9.04
N PHE A 355 16.55 4.65 -8.06
CA PHE A 355 16.04 5.65 -7.13
C PHE A 355 16.44 5.33 -5.69
N LEU A 356 16.64 6.37 -4.89
CA LEU A 356 16.99 6.30 -3.49
C LEU A 356 15.94 7.03 -2.67
N ASN A 357 15.47 6.34 -1.63
CA ASN A 357 14.42 6.81 -0.74
C ASN A 357 14.95 6.83 0.70
N ALA A 358 14.79 7.95 1.39
CA ALA A 358 15.26 8.11 2.76
C ALA A 358 14.19 7.82 3.83
N TYR A 359 12.98 7.40 3.45
CA TYR A 359 11.87 7.20 4.38
C TYR A 359 12.20 6.23 5.52
N ASN A 360 12.85 5.11 5.19
CA ASN A 360 13.24 4.08 6.16
C ASN A 360 14.68 4.18 6.65
N LEU A 361 15.47 5.14 6.16
CA LEU A 361 16.87 5.29 6.57
C LEU A 361 17.00 5.86 7.98
N LYS A 362 17.86 5.23 8.76
CA LYS A 362 18.34 5.75 10.04
C LYS A 362 19.49 6.73 9.80
N PRO A 363 19.74 7.67 10.72
CA PRO A 363 20.90 8.58 10.62
C PRO A 363 22.21 7.79 10.50
N GLY A 364 23.02 8.12 9.48
CA GLY A 364 24.29 7.45 9.15
C GLY A 364 24.16 6.32 8.11
N GLU A 365 22.94 5.79 7.85
CA GLU A 365 22.75 4.78 6.80
C GLU A 365 22.86 5.40 5.39
N GLU A 366 22.59 6.70 5.25
CA GLU A 366 22.81 7.44 4.00
C GLU A 366 24.25 7.34 3.50
N ASP A 367 25.21 7.30 4.43
CA ASP A 367 26.63 7.14 4.11
C ASP A 367 26.92 5.75 3.53
N LEU A 368 26.35 4.71 4.13
CA LEU A 368 26.51 3.33 3.67
C LEU A 368 25.87 3.11 2.30
N VAL A 369 24.70 3.74 2.07
CA VAL A 369 24.03 3.70 0.77
C VAL A 369 24.90 4.33 -0.32
N ALA A 370 25.47 5.52 -0.05
CA ALA A 370 26.38 6.18 -1.00
C ALA A 370 27.61 5.34 -1.30
N GLU A 371 28.27 4.78 -0.26
CA GLU A 371 29.44 3.90 -0.44
C GLU A 371 29.08 2.63 -1.23
N GLY A 372 27.89 2.07 -1.01
CA GLY A 372 27.41 0.91 -1.76
C GLY A 372 27.27 1.21 -3.27
N VAL A 373 26.68 2.35 -3.63
CA VAL A 373 26.54 2.79 -5.02
C VAL A 373 27.93 3.09 -5.62
N LEU A 374 28.80 3.84 -4.92
CA LEU A 374 30.17 4.15 -5.36
C LEU A 374 31.00 2.88 -5.55
N GLY A 375 30.92 1.91 -4.65
CA GLY A 375 31.59 0.60 -4.77
C GLY A 375 31.18 -0.15 -6.03
N TYR A 376 29.90 -0.12 -6.42
CA TYR A 376 29.43 -0.67 -7.69
C TYR A 376 30.03 0.08 -8.89
N LEU A 377 30.25 1.36 -8.78
CA LEU A 377 30.91 2.16 -9.83
C LEU A 377 32.42 1.96 -9.89
N GLY A 378 33.03 1.31 -8.91
CA GLY A 378 34.46 1.08 -8.81
C GLY A 378 35.24 2.28 -8.25
N LYS A 379 34.63 3.07 -7.38
CA LYS A 379 35.15 4.35 -6.85
C LYS A 379 35.44 4.31 -5.34
#